data_9fd28b6714ed2615d1c9ac6d74a491d2
#
_entry.id   9fd28b6714ed2615d1c9ac6d74a491d2
#
_cell.length_a   1.000
_cell.length_b   1.000
_cell.length_c   1.000
_cell.angle_alpha   90.00
_cell.angle_beta   90.00
_cell.angle_gamma   90.00
#
_symmetry.space_group_name_H-M   'P 1'
#
loop_
_entity.id
_entity.type
_entity.pdbx_description
1 polymer ?
#
loop_
_entity_poly.entity_id
_entity_poly.type
_entity_poly.pdbx_seq_one_letter_code
_entity_poly.pdbx_strand_id
1 'polypeptide(L)'
;MGGNEPENEVAVTIAPYRALSLDGGGMRGIYTAAFLSRLSGHFANGRGKGALDLGKGFDLIAGTSTGAIVASALANGNSMDEVVSLYRKHGAKIFPHRIAGKRSALARVSKGGKYVREGDTALRSALADVLGEVSLADVYHKRGISLAIPTVLMSEHRALVFKKTPKSGSRDDKYPLVDICMASSAAPIYRSLAAVTDPNCPDGPKQIFADGGLWANNPILVALIDALANAAPDQPIELFSLGTCPRPEGEHISEDEVHRSMLDWSLGADVGPLSISAQEFAFDNMARLLAGALSDCGRSIRRIRFPNKPVPASMMPFLALDDTRPEAMDRLIAQANTDADLTKSACDDPHNAEGQMIRRLFEGLEPAPEIPLSSLLASN
;
A
#
# COMPACT_ATOMS: atom_id res chain seq x y z
N MET A 1 1.08 36.34 -53.82
CA MET A 1 0.30 36.24 -52.58
C MET A 1 0.50 34.81 -52.10
N GLY A 2 1.50 34.62 -51.24
CA GLY A 2 1.76 33.34 -50.60
C GLY A 2 1.02 33.30 -49.28
N GLY A 3 0.00 32.48 -49.19
CA GLY A 3 -0.67 32.19 -47.90
C GLY A 3 0.21 31.27 -47.07
N ASN A 4 0.69 31.76 -45.93
CA ASN A 4 1.23 30.91 -44.87
C ASN A 4 0.06 30.15 -44.25
N GLU A 5 -0.02 28.85 -44.48
CA GLU A 5 -0.82 27.97 -43.66
C GLU A 5 -0.22 27.96 -42.23
N PRO A 6 -1.04 28.07 -41.18
CA PRO A 6 -0.53 27.95 -39.82
C PRO A 6 -0.02 26.52 -39.58
N GLU A 7 1.28 26.38 -39.28
CA GLU A 7 1.84 25.15 -38.79
C GLU A 7 1.03 24.72 -37.55
N ASN A 8 0.38 23.59 -37.65
CA ASN A 8 -0.28 22.93 -36.53
C ASN A 8 0.81 22.53 -35.53
N GLU A 9 1.10 23.37 -34.55
CA GLU A 9 1.89 22.98 -33.38
C GLU A 9 1.18 21.79 -32.70
N VAL A 10 1.68 20.59 -32.91
CA VAL A 10 1.29 19.42 -32.16
C VAL A 10 1.72 19.68 -30.72
N ALA A 11 0.77 20.07 -29.87
CA ALA A 11 1.01 20.28 -28.47
C ALA A 11 1.63 18.98 -27.90
N VAL A 12 2.90 19.03 -27.53
CA VAL A 12 3.59 17.91 -26.90
C VAL A 12 2.92 17.66 -25.55
N THR A 13 2.09 16.62 -25.48
CA THR A 13 1.41 16.25 -24.24
C THR A 13 2.44 15.63 -23.30
N ILE A 14 2.83 16.37 -22.25
CA ILE A 14 3.76 15.88 -21.23
C ILE A 14 3.12 14.71 -20.50
N ALA A 15 3.81 13.57 -20.45
CA ALA A 15 3.35 12.39 -19.71
C ALA A 15 3.20 12.73 -18.21
N PRO A 16 2.11 12.32 -17.56
CA PRO A 16 1.88 12.62 -16.15
C PRO A 16 2.89 11.89 -15.24
N TYR A 17 3.27 12.53 -14.14
CA TYR A 17 3.93 11.88 -13.03
C TYR A 17 2.88 11.07 -12.25
N ARG A 18 3.06 9.76 -12.19
CA ARG A 18 2.09 8.85 -11.56
C ARG A 18 2.57 8.34 -10.23
N ALA A 19 1.76 8.52 -9.20
CA ALA A 19 2.03 8.00 -7.87
C ALA A 19 0.90 7.07 -7.40
N LEU A 20 1.29 5.93 -6.82
CA LEU A 20 0.39 4.96 -6.20
C LEU A 20 0.52 5.04 -4.68
N SER A 21 -0.61 5.10 -3.99
CA SER A 21 -0.72 5.02 -2.52
C SER A 21 -1.45 3.74 -2.13
N LEU A 22 -0.81 2.92 -1.30
CA LEU A 22 -1.31 1.63 -0.84
C LEU A 22 -1.50 1.63 0.67
N ASP A 23 -2.75 1.47 1.13
CA ASP A 23 -3.10 1.53 2.54
C ASP A 23 -2.58 0.32 3.33
N GLY A 24 -2.38 0.51 4.63
CA GLY A 24 -2.18 -0.55 5.60
C GLY A 24 -3.46 -1.34 5.90
N GLY A 25 -3.33 -2.57 6.38
CA GLY A 25 -4.51 -3.38 6.67
C GLY A 25 -4.29 -4.80 7.15
N GLY A 26 -3.09 -5.20 7.54
CA GLY A 26 -2.79 -6.55 8.02
C GLY A 26 -3.15 -7.62 6.97
N MET A 27 -3.90 -8.65 7.37
CA MET A 27 -4.34 -9.72 6.45
C MET A 27 -5.20 -9.23 5.28
N ARG A 28 -5.81 -8.04 5.39
CA ARG A 28 -6.59 -7.47 4.29
C ARG A 28 -5.73 -7.06 3.08
N GLY A 29 -4.39 -7.07 3.19
CA GLY A 29 -3.50 -6.91 2.04
C GLY A 29 -3.70 -7.95 0.94
N ILE A 30 -4.25 -9.13 1.28
CA ILE A 30 -4.65 -10.13 0.29
C ILE A 30 -5.72 -9.58 -0.68
N TYR A 31 -6.63 -8.74 -0.20
CA TYR A 31 -7.62 -8.04 -1.04
C TYR A 31 -6.92 -7.11 -2.04
N THR A 32 -5.98 -6.29 -1.57
CA THR A 32 -5.24 -5.35 -2.44
C THR A 32 -4.49 -6.09 -3.55
N ALA A 33 -3.79 -7.17 -3.20
CA ALA A 33 -3.06 -7.98 -4.17
C ALA A 33 -4.00 -8.69 -5.17
N ALA A 34 -5.10 -9.29 -4.69
CA ALA A 34 -6.08 -9.97 -5.53
C ALA A 34 -6.81 -8.99 -6.47
N PHE A 35 -7.15 -7.79 -5.99
CA PHE A 35 -7.75 -6.73 -6.79
C PHE A 35 -6.82 -6.32 -7.96
N LEU A 36 -5.56 -6.04 -7.66
CA LEU A 36 -4.58 -5.66 -8.68
C LEU A 36 -4.31 -6.79 -9.67
N SER A 37 -4.19 -8.04 -9.20
CA SER A 37 -4.04 -9.20 -10.06
C SER A 37 -5.22 -9.35 -11.03
N ARG A 38 -6.46 -9.31 -10.50
CA ARG A 38 -7.67 -9.47 -11.32
C ARG A 38 -7.82 -8.34 -12.34
N LEU A 39 -7.65 -7.08 -11.91
CA LEU A 39 -7.77 -5.93 -12.80
C LEU A 39 -6.71 -5.94 -13.90
N SER A 40 -5.46 -6.23 -13.54
CA SER A 40 -4.35 -6.40 -14.49
C SER A 40 -4.64 -7.51 -15.51
N GLY A 41 -5.18 -8.64 -15.06
CA GLY A 41 -5.56 -9.75 -15.92
C GLY A 41 -6.58 -9.39 -16.99
N HIS A 42 -7.57 -8.54 -16.68
CA HIS A 42 -8.53 -8.05 -17.67
C HIS A 42 -7.86 -7.28 -18.82
N PHE A 43 -6.88 -6.44 -18.52
CA PHE A 43 -6.17 -5.66 -19.53
C PHE A 43 -5.12 -6.48 -20.29
N ALA A 44 -4.48 -7.44 -19.63
CA ALA A 44 -3.54 -8.35 -20.26
C ALA A 44 -4.22 -9.26 -21.29
N ASN A 45 -5.33 -9.89 -20.89
CA ASN A 45 -6.09 -10.81 -21.75
C ASN A 45 -6.65 -10.07 -22.98
N GLY A 46 -7.17 -8.86 -22.82
CA GLY A 46 -7.70 -8.06 -23.92
C GLY A 46 -6.65 -7.67 -24.97
N ARG A 47 -5.36 -7.77 -24.64
CA ARG A 47 -4.24 -7.44 -25.55
C ARG A 47 -3.46 -8.68 -26.03
N GLY A 48 -3.87 -9.90 -25.63
CA GLY A 48 -3.11 -11.12 -25.92
C GLY A 48 -1.71 -11.11 -25.30
N LYS A 49 -1.48 -10.29 -24.27
CA LYS A 49 -0.22 -10.22 -23.51
C LYS A 49 -0.27 -11.15 -22.31
N GLY A 50 0.88 -11.59 -21.83
CA GLY A 50 1.04 -12.22 -20.53
C GLY A 50 0.76 -11.23 -19.39
N ALA A 51 1.25 -11.51 -18.18
CA ALA A 51 1.14 -10.59 -17.05
C ALA A 51 1.71 -9.20 -17.37
N LEU A 52 1.15 -8.15 -16.76
CA LEU A 52 1.59 -6.77 -16.94
C LEU A 52 2.49 -6.32 -15.78
N ASP A 53 3.49 -5.50 -16.09
CA ASP A 53 4.37 -4.88 -15.09
C ASP A 53 3.66 -3.69 -14.42
N LEU A 54 2.89 -3.99 -13.38
CA LEU A 54 2.15 -2.97 -12.63
C LEU A 54 3.06 -1.92 -11.98
N GLY A 55 4.24 -2.32 -11.51
CA GLY A 55 5.18 -1.41 -10.87
C GLY A 55 5.64 -0.31 -11.81
N LYS A 56 5.89 -0.64 -13.07
CA LYS A 56 6.32 0.32 -14.11
C LYS A 56 5.25 1.31 -14.54
N GLY A 57 4.02 1.13 -14.11
CA GLY A 57 2.96 2.12 -14.33
C GLY A 57 3.12 3.39 -13.48
N PHE A 58 4.02 3.38 -12.49
CA PHE A 58 4.17 4.45 -11.51
C PHE A 58 5.62 4.92 -11.38
N ASP A 59 5.78 6.25 -11.28
CA ASP A 59 7.06 6.89 -10.96
C ASP A 59 7.37 6.77 -9.47
N LEU A 60 6.32 6.73 -8.62
CA LEU A 60 6.41 6.62 -7.16
C LEU A 60 5.35 5.65 -6.63
N ILE A 61 5.75 4.76 -5.74
CA ILE A 61 4.82 3.92 -4.99
C ILE A 61 5.04 4.18 -3.49
N ALA A 62 4.00 4.63 -2.81
CA ALA A 62 3.97 4.75 -1.36
C ALA A 62 3.10 3.63 -0.78
N GLY A 63 3.55 3.01 0.32
CA GLY A 63 2.81 1.93 0.96
C GLY A 63 3.06 1.85 2.45
N THR A 64 2.03 1.58 3.24
CA THR A 64 2.15 1.44 4.69
C THR A 64 1.82 0.02 5.13
N SER A 65 2.62 -0.54 6.04
CA SER A 65 2.34 -1.86 6.62
C SER A 65 2.19 -2.94 5.54
N THR A 66 1.03 -3.58 5.43
CA THR A 66 0.74 -4.52 4.33
C THR A 66 0.83 -3.84 2.95
N GLY A 67 0.50 -2.55 2.84
CA GLY A 67 0.71 -1.75 1.63
C GLY A 67 2.19 -1.60 1.26
N ALA A 68 3.09 -1.57 2.25
CA ALA A 68 4.54 -1.58 2.00
C ALA A 68 5.00 -2.91 1.39
N ILE A 69 4.40 -4.03 1.80
CA ILE A 69 4.69 -5.35 1.22
C ILE A 69 4.26 -5.39 -0.24
N VAL A 70 3.05 -4.93 -0.55
CA VAL A 70 2.54 -4.85 -1.93
C VAL A 70 3.38 -3.88 -2.77
N ALA A 71 3.71 -2.70 -2.23
CA ALA A 71 4.57 -1.70 -2.88
C ALA A 71 5.95 -2.27 -3.24
N SER A 72 6.58 -2.96 -2.29
CA SER A 72 7.90 -3.58 -2.48
C SER A 72 7.85 -4.72 -3.51
N ALA A 73 6.80 -5.54 -3.49
CA ALA A 73 6.60 -6.60 -4.47
C ALA A 73 6.39 -6.04 -5.89
N LEU A 74 5.56 -5.00 -6.06
CA LEU A 74 5.38 -4.29 -7.33
C LEU A 74 6.71 -3.71 -7.83
N ALA A 75 7.44 -3.05 -6.95
CA ALA A 75 8.72 -2.44 -7.28
C ALA A 75 9.80 -3.48 -7.61
N ASN A 76 9.76 -4.67 -7.01
CA ASN A 76 10.64 -5.79 -7.32
C ASN A 76 10.25 -6.49 -8.66
N GLY A 77 9.02 -6.30 -9.13
CA GLY A 77 8.49 -6.94 -10.34
C GLY A 77 7.81 -8.29 -10.10
N ASN A 78 7.44 -8.58 -8.85
CA ASN A 78 6.66 -9.78 -8.52
C ASN A 78 5.23 -9.67 -9.05
N SER A 79 4.67 -10.81 -9.41
CA SER A 79 3.23 -10.90 -9.71
C SER A 79 2.40 -10.71 -8.44
N MET A 80 1.21 -10.15 -8.58
CA MET A 80 0.30 -10.01 -7.45
C MET A 80 -0.25 -11.35 -6.96
N ASP A 81 -0.25 -12.38 -7.80
CA ASP A 81 -0.59 -13.75 -7.40
C ASP A 81 0.44 -14.36 -6.44
N GLU A 82 1.72 -14.00 -6.57
CA GLU A 82 2.76 -14.38 -5.59
C GLU A 82 2.47 -13.74 -4.23
N VAL A 83 2.03 -12.49 -4.20
CA VAL A 83 1.64 -11.81 -2.96
C VAL A 83 0.39 -12.45 -2.34
N VAL A 84 -0.63 -12.77 -3.14
CA VAL A 84 -1.80 -13.54 -2.66
C VAL A 84 -1.36 -14.89 -2.07
N SER A 85 -0.45 -15.58 -2.76
CA SER A 85 0.10 -16.86 -2.29
C SER A 85 0.87 -16.73 -0.98
N LEU A 86 1.63 -15.63 -0.79
CA LEU A 86 2.32 -15.33 0.46
C LEU A 86 1.33 -15.27 1.63
N TYR A 87 0.25 -14.49 1.48
CA TYR A 87 -0.78 -14.39 2.53
C TYR A 87 -1.47 -15.72 2.80
N ARG A 88 -1.82 -16.48 1.77
CA ARG A 88 -2.46 -17.80 1.93
C ARG A 88 -1.56 -18.82 2.63
N LYS A 89 -0.28 -18.89 2.26
CA LYS A 89 0.66 -19.88 2.79
C LYS A 89 1.19 -19.52 4.18
N HIS A 90 1.40 -18.25 4.44
CA HIS A 90 2.13 -17.79 5.62
C HIS A 90 1.27 -17.03 6.62
N GLY A 91 0.06 -16.57 6.25
CA GLY A 91 -0.81 -15.76 7.11
C GLY A 91 -1.04 -16.36 8.49
N ALA A 92 -1.39 -17.64 8.58
CA ALA A 92 -1.60 -18.32 9.86
C ALA A 92 -0.33 -18.46 10.72
N LYS A 93 0.87 -18.40 10.11
CA LYS A 93 2.14 -18.38 10.83
C LYS A 93 2.53 -16.97 11.25
N ILE A 94 2.19 -15.97 10.42
CA ILE A 94 2.44 -14.54 10.69
C ILE A 94 1.55 -14.05 11.84
N PHE A 95 0.29 -14.47 11.86
CA PHE A 95 -0.69 -14.17 12.92
C PHE A 95 -1.19 -15.47 13.56
N PRO A 96 -0.38 -16.14 14.40
CA PRO A 96 -0.71 -17.47 14.94
C PRO A 96 -1.91 -17.46 15.88
N HIS A 97 -2.29 -16.30 16.42
CA HIS A 97 -3.43 -16.15 17.31
C HIS A 97 -4.22 -14.88 17.01
N ARG A 98 -5.43 -15.06 16.49
CA ARG A 98 -6.39 -13.98 16.27
C ARG A 98 -6.83 -13.37 17.60
N ILE A 99 -6.86 -12.04 17.68
CA ILE A 99 -7.44 -11.30 18.79
C ILE A 99 -8.96 -11.22 18.58
N ALA A 100 -9.66 -12.30 18.90
CA ALA A 100 -11.11 -12.36 18.80
C ALA A 100 -11.76 -12.32 20.18
N GLY A 101 -12.16 -11.11 20.65
CA GLY A 101 -12.90 -10.90 21.90
C GLY A 101 -12.05 -10.94 23.17
N LYS A 102 -12.70 -10.69 24.32
CA LYS A 102 -12.07 -10.48 25.65
C LYS A 102 -11.21 -11.65 26.15
N ARG A 103 -11.59 -12.91 25.86
CA ARG A 103 -10.84 -14.10 26.29
C ARG A 103 -9.53 -14.30 25.55
N SER A 104 -9.49 -14.02 24.26
CA SER A 104 -8.28 -14.11 23.44
C SER A 104 -7.30 -12.98 23.72
N ALA A 105 -7.80 -11.78 24.05
CA ALA A 105 -6.99 -10.66 24.51
C ALA A 105 -6.26 -11.01 25.82
N LEU A 106 -6.95 -11.64 26.78
CA LEU A 106 -6.36 -12.07 28.05
C LEU A 106 -5.28 -13.16 27.87
N ALA A 107 -5.54 -14.14 26.99
CA ALA A 107 -4.56 -15.18 26.66
C ALA A 107 -3.30 -14.60 26.00
N ARG A 108 -3.45 -13.53 25.23
CA ARG A 108 -2.35 -12.83 24.57
C ARG A 108 -1.49 -12.04 25.57
N VAL A 109 -2.06 -11.51 26.64
CA VAL A 109 -1.30 -10.86 27.70
C VAL A 109 -0.31 -11.83 28.35
N SER A 110 -0.69 -13.12 28.54
CA SER A 110 0.17 -14.10 29.20
C SER A 110 1.21 -14.76 28.27
N LYS A 111 0.94 -14.92 26.99
CA LYS A 111 1.79 -15.64 26.01
C LYS A 111 2.23 -14.76 24.82
N GLY A 112 1.88 -13.49 24.82
CA GLY A 112 2.04 -12.59 23.69
C GLY A 112 3.46 -12.51 23.13
N GLY A 113 4.48 -12.46 23.99
CA GLY A 113 5.87 -12.35 23.56
C GLY A 113 6.37 -13.51 22.70
N LYS A 114 5.87 -14.73 22.94
CA LYS A 114 6.21 -15.90 22.12
C LYS A 114 5.56 -15.82 20.73
N TYR A 115 4.26 -15.55 20.68
CA TYR A 115 3.49 -15.53 19.45
C TYR A 115 3.91 -14.41 18.49
N VAL A 116 4.17 -13.22 19.02
CA VAL A 116 4.66 -12.11 18.17
C VAL A 116 6.03 -12.39 17.60
N ARG A 117 6.92 -13.10 18.35
CA ARG A 117 8.24 -13.51 17.86
C ARG A 117 8.15 -14.57 16.76
N GLU A 118 7.29 -15.57 16.92
CA GLU A 118 7.06 -16.60 15.90
C GLU A 118 6.50 -15.98 14.62
N GLY A 119 5.52 -15.10 14.74
CA GLY A 119 4.95 -14.36 13.61
C GLY A 119 5.94 -13.44 12.92
N ASP A 120 6.84 -12.82 13.67
CA ASP A 120 7.91 -11.98 13.15
C ASP A 120 8.89 -12.78 12.28
N THR A 121 9.36 -13.92 12.81
CA THR A 121 10.23 -14.83 12.06
C THR A 121 9.56 -15.34 10.79
N ALA A 122 8.28 -15.71 10.88
CA ALA A 122 7.52 -16.21 9.74
C ALA A 122 7.35 -15.15 8.64
N LEU A 123 7.05 -13.88 9.01
CA LEU A 123 6.95 -12.81 8.02
C LEU A 123 8.29 -12.50 7.37
N ARG A 124 9.37 -12.39 8.17
CA ARG A 124 10.71 -12.13 7.63
C ARG A 124 11.11 -13.20 6.61
N SER A 125 10.89 -14.48 6.92
CA SER A 125 11.17 -15.57 5.98
C SER A 125 10.33 -15.45 4.71
N ALA A 126 9.03 -15.22 4.83
CA ALA A 126 8.15 -15.09 3.68
C ALA A 126 8.50 -13.88 2.79
N LEU A 127 8.93 -12.78 3.40
CA LEU A 127 9.40 -11.59 2.67
C LEU A 127 10.74 -11.86 1.97
N ALA A 128 11.67 -12.57 2.63
CA ALA A 128 12.95 -12.93 2.04
C ALA A 128 12.78 -13.84 0.82
N ASP A 129 11.83 -14.78 0.85
CA ASP A 129 11.51 -15.67 -0.27
C ASP A 129 10.99 -14.87 -1.51
N VAL A 130 10.29 -13.76 -1.29
CA VAL A 130 9.68 -12.95 -2.38
C VAL A 130 10.59 -11.80 -2.82
N LEU A 131 11.20 -11.08 -1.88
CA LEU A 131 11.94 -9.84 -2.14
C LEU A 131 13.45 -10.05 -2.22
N GLY A 132 13.98 -11.19 -1.74
CA GLY A 132 15.42 -11.43 -1.69
C GLY A 132 16.16 -10.35 -0.89
N GLU A 133 17.37 -10.03 -1.32
CA GLU A 133 18.24 -9.01 -0.70
C GLU A 133 18.22 -7.66 -1.45
N VAL A 134 17.14 -7.37 -2.18
CA VAL A 134 16.98 -6.13 -2.94
C VAL A 134 16.92 -4.93 -2.00
N SER A 135 17.78 -3.94 -2.24
CA SER A 135 17.78 -2.67 -1.53
C SER A 135 16.88 -1.62 -2.18
N LEU A 136 16.61 -0.54 -1.45
CA LEU A 136 15.85 0.59 -1.97
C LEU A 136 16.53 1.21 -3.20
N ALA A 137 17.86 1.34 -3.17
CA ALA A 137 18.65 1.86 -4.29
C ALA A 137 18.60 0.94 -5.51
N ASP A 138 18.60 -0.39 -5.32
CA ASP A 138 18.51 -1.34 -6.43
C ASP A 138 17.22 -1.17 -7.22
N VAL A 139 16.08 -1.03 -6.53
CA VAL A 139 14.79 -0.75 -7.17
C VAL A 139 14.87 0.52 -7.99
N TYR A 140 15.33 1.62 -7.38
CA TYR A 140 15.38 2.91 -8.06
C TYR A 140 16.32 2.86 -9.28
N HIS A 141 17.54 2.34 -9.13
CA HIS A 141 18.52 2.37 -10.22
C HIS A 141 18.23 1.35 -11.33
N LYS A 142 17.67 0.20 -11.00
CA LYS A 142 17.43 -0.87 -11.98
C LYS A 142 16.02 -0.87 -12.56
N ARG A 143 15.05 -0.38 -11.79
CA ARG A 143 13.66 -0.35 -12.21
C ARG A 143 13.12 1.07 -12.46
N GLY A 144 13.82 2.13 -12.02
CA GLY A 144 13.39 3.51 -12.15
C GLY A 144 12.14 3.84 -11.32
N ILE A 145 11.83 3.03 -10.30
CA ILE A 145 10.65 3.20 -9.47
C ILE A 145 11.07 3.81 -8.14
N SER A 146 10.45 4.95 -7.78
CA SER A 146 10.62 5.56 -6.45
C SER A 146 9.74 4.84 -5.43
N LEU A 147 10.26 4.67 -4.22
CA LEU A 147 9.50 4.13 -3.08
C LEU A 147 9.47 5.13 -1.93
N ALA A 148 8.33 5.17 -1.20
CA ALA A 148 8.16 5.95 0.03
C ALA A 148 7.34 5.13 1.05
N ILE A 149 7.99 4.65 2.10
CA ILE A 149 7.41 3.69 3.06
C ILE A 149 7.41 4.28 4.46
N PRO A 150 6.23 4.68 5.00
CA PRO A 150 6.09 5.20 6.35
C PRO A 150 6.39 4.17 7.44
N THR A 151 7.00 4.64 8.52
CA THR A 151 7.24 3.92 9.77
C THR A 151 7.33 4.90 10.94
N VAL A 152 7.47 4.40 12.17
CA VAL A 152 7.77 5.20 13.37
C VAL A 152 9.11 4.79 13.93
N LEU A 153 10.05 5.73 14.07
CA LEU A 153 11.30 5.50 14.79
C LEU A 153 11.07 5.65 16.30
N MET A 154 11.18 4.55 17.01
CA MET A 154 10.80 4.45 18.43
C MET A 154 11.76 5.20 19.37
N SER A 155 13.04 5.26 19.04
CA SER A 155 14.02 6.00 19.85
C SER A 155 13.77 7.50 19.92
N GLU A 156 13.06 8.05 18.93
CA GLU A 156 12.79 9.48 18.82
C GLU A 156 11.28 9.78 18.89
N HIS A 157 10.43 8.76 19.01
CA HIS A 157 8.96 8.86 18.88
C HIS A 157 8.54 9.69 17.65
N ARG A 158 9.23 9.48 16.54
CA ARG A 158 9.12 10.32 15.35
C ARG A 158 8.62 9.53 14.14
N ALA A 159 7.71 10.13 13.38
CA ALA A 159 7.36 9.67 12.05
C ALA A 159 8.60 9.66 11.14
N LEU A 160 8.84 8.57 10.44
CA LEU A 160 9.91 8.42 9.46
C LEU A 160 9.36 7.81 8.19
N VAL A 161 9.89 8.22 7.05
CA VAL A 161 9.62 7.60 5.75
C VAL A 161 10.93 7.07 5.21
N PHE A 162 11.04 5.75 5.02
CA PHE A 162 12.08 5.18 4.18
C PHE A 162 11.78 5.51 2.73
N LYS A 163 12.70 6.17 2.04
CA LYS A 163 12.44 6.56 0.66
C LYS A 163 13.68 6.66 -0.22
N LYS A 164 13.47 6.33 -1.49
CA LYS A 164 14.37 6.65 -2.59
C LYS A 164 13.59 7.30 -3.71
N THR A 165 13.92 8.55 -3.99
CA THR A 165 13.35 9.37 -5.08
C THR A 165 14.48 10.15 -5.74
N PRO A 166 14.27 10.78 -6.91
CA PRO A 166 15.30 11.61 -7.56
C PRO A 166 15.90 12.69 -6.66
N LYS A 167 15.08 13.25 -5.75
CA LYS A 167 15.50 14.35 -4.85
C LYS A 167 15.75 13.91 -3.39
N SER A 168 15.65 12.60 -3.07
CA SER A 168 16.03 12.12 -1.75
C SER A 168 17.55 12.01 -1.63
N GLY A 169 18.07 12.13 -0.40
CA GLY A 169 19.46 11.76 -0.10
C GLY A 169 19.70 10.26 -0.14
N SER A 170 20.91 9.85 0.25
CA SER A 170 21.36 8.45 0.24
C SER A 170 21.16 7.73 1.59
N ARG A 171 20.48 8.34 2.56
CA ARG A 171 20.26 7.77 3.91
C ARG A 171 19.73 6.35 3.87
N ASP A 172 18.74 6.11 3.00
CA ASP A 172 17.97 4.87 2.97
C ASP A 172 18.41 3.90 1.87
N ASP A 173 19.36 4.28 1.04
CA ASP A 173 19.75 3.56 -0.19
C ASP A 173 20.06 2.09 0.04
N LYS A 174 20.77 1.76 1.11
CA LYS A 174 21.26 0.42 1.41
C LYS A 174 20.27 -0.45 2.22
N TYR A 175 19.15 0.10 2.67
CA TYR A 175 18.20 -0.69 3.44
C TYR A 175 17.53 -1.75 2.54
N PRO A 176 17.58 -3.05 2.93
CA PRO A 176 16.86 -4.10 2.23
C PRO A 176 15.33 -3.88 2.31
N LEU A 177 14.62 -4.17 1.22
CA LEU A 177 13.15 -4.08 1.19
C LEU A 177 12.50 -4.93 2.29
N VAL A 178 13.10 -6.08 2.62
CA VAL A 178 12.64 -6.94 3.72
C VAL A 178 12.62 -6.17 5.05
N ASP A 179 13.72 -5.49 5.39
CA ASP A 179 13.83 -4.74 6.63
C ASP A 179 12.87 -3.55 6.68
N ILE A 180 12.69 -2.87 5.56
CA ILE A 180 11.72 -1.76 5.41
C ILE A 180 10.29 -2.26 5.61
N CYS A 181 9.92 -3.40 4.99
CA CYS A 181 8.61 -4.02 5.18
C CYS A 181 8.39 -4.47 6.63
N MET A 182 9.42 -5.05 7.26
CA MET A 182 9.38 -5.41 8.68
C MET A 182 9.15 -4.19 9.57
N ALA A 183 9.85 -3.07 9.32
CA ALA A 183 9.72 -1.82 10.06
C ALA A 183 8.31 -1.20 9.89
N SER A 184 7.84 -1.11 8.64
CA SER A 184 6.54 -0.50 8.33
C SER A 184 5.35 -1.32 8.83
N SER A 185 5.51 -2.66 8.97
CA SER A 185 4.43 -3.58 9.40
C SER A 185 4.54 -4.05 10.85
N ALA A 186 5.36 -3.39 11.67
CA ALA A 186 5.57 -3.70 13.09
C ALA A 186 4.43 -3.16 13.97
N ALA A 187 3.20 -3.62 13.73
CA ALA A 187 1.98 -3.12 14.38
C ALA A 187 1.96 -3.48 15.87
N PRO A 188 1.98 -2.51 16.80
CA PRO A 188 1.90 -2.77 18.23
C PRO A 188 0.70 -3.66 18.57
N ILE A 189 0.84 -4.51 19.59
CA ILE A 189 -0.15 -5.53 20.01
C ILE A 189 -0.21 -6.73 19.04
N TYR A 190 -0.18 -6.53 17.75
CA TYR A 190 -0.28 -7.61 16.73
C TYR A 190 1.07 -8.25 16.44
N ARG A 191 2.16 -7.48 16.45
CA ARG A 191 3.50 -7.89 16.05
C ARG A 191 4.58 -7.35 17.00
N SER A 192 5.81 -7.87 16.87
CA SER A 192 6.99 -7.30 17.50
C SER A 192 7.31 -5.94 16.91
N LEU A 193 7.94 -5.07 17.69
CA LEU A 193 8.69 -3.94 17.12
C LEU A 193 9.81 -4.48 16.23
N ALA A 194 10.12 -3.80 15.15
CA ALA A 194 11.18 -4.22 14.25
C ALA A 194 12.53 -3.66 14.70
N ALA A 195 13.49 -4.56 14.93
CA ALA A 195 14.86 -4.19 15.23
C ALA A 195 15.72 -4.33 13.95
N VAL A 196 16.06 -3.22 13.32
CA VAL A 196 16.75 -3.16 12.03
C VAL A 196 18.17 -2.62 12.24
N THR A 197 19.17 -3.26 11.61
CA THR A 197 20.53 -2.74 11.58
C THR A 197 20.61 -1.58 10.59
N ASP A 198 21.21 -0.47 10.98
CA ASP A 198 21.50 0.62 10.05
C ASP A 198 22.64 0.19 9.11
N PRO A 199 22.40 0.00 7.81
CA PRO A 199 23.45 -0.44 6.89
C PRO A 199 24.55 0.61 6.66
N ASN A 200 24.34 1.85 7.11
CA ASN A 200 25.39 2.89 7.11
C ASN A 200 26.23 2.87 8.40
N CYS A 201 25.75 2.17 9.46
CA CYS A 201 26.46 1.98 10.72
C CYS A 201 26.24 0.54 11.22
N PRO A 202 26.78 -0.49 10.56
CA PRO A 202 26.46 -1.90 10.82
C PRO A 202 26.87 -2.37 12.22
N ASP A 203 27.90 -1.77 12.82
CA ASP A 203 28.36 -2.07 14.18
C ASP A 203 27.65 -1.24 15.26
N GLY A 204 26.75 -0.35 14.83
CA GLY A 204 25.96 0.50 15.74
C GLY A 204 24.79 -0.24 16.37
N PRO A 205 24.09 0.41 17.31
CA PRO A 205 22.88 -0.17 17.89
C PRO A 205 21.78 -0.29 16.84
N LYS A 206 20.99 -1.37 16.94
CA LYS A 206 19.81 -1.53 16.06
C LYS A 206 18.81 -0.40 16.27
N GLN A 207 18.29 0.11 15.19
CA GLN A 207 17.17 1.05 15.22
C GLN A 207 15.86 0.27 15.43
N ILE A 208 14.99 0.79 16.28
CA ILE A 208 13.72 0.15 16.64
C ILE A 208 12.57 0.91 15.99
N PHE A 209 11.73 0.17 15.27
CA PHE A 209 10.62 0.74 14.52
C PHE A 209 9.27 0.15 14.95
N ALA A 210 8.22 0.96 14.80
CA ALA A 210 6.83 0.56 14.87
C ALA A 210 6.11 0.86 13.54
N ASP A 211 4.95 0.26 13.36
CA ASP A 211 4.14 0.35 12.13
C ASP A 211 3.85 1.81 11.73
N GLY A 212 4.01 2.07 10.44
CA GLY A 212 3.68 3.36 9.84
C GLY A 212 2.20 3.73 9.93
N GLY A 213 1.33 2.74 10.09
CA GLY A 213 -0.11 2.93 10.27
C GLY A 213 -0.48 3.71 11.52
N LEU A 214 0.43 3.86 12.48
CA LEU A 214 0.22 4.74 13.64
C LEU A 214 0.05 6.21 13.25
N TRP A 215 0.56 6.65 12.10
CA TRP A 215 0.44 8.04 11.65
C TRP A 215 0.06 8.21 10.17
N ALA A 216 0.33 7.25 9.31
CA ALA A 216 0.07 7.32 7.88
C ALA A 216 -0.43 5.97 7.34
N ASN A 217 -1.54 5.42 7.90
CA ASN A 217 -2.11 4.18 7.40
C ASN A 217 -2.54 4.29 5.93
N ASN A 218 -3.08 5.44 5.53
CA ASN A 218 -3.22 5.86 4.14
C ASN A 218 -2.07 6.82 3.80
N PRO A 219 -1.02 6.38 3.06
CA PRO A 219 0.13 7.23 2.77
C PRO A 219 -0.08 8.22 1.61
N ILE A 220 -1.32 8.56 1.26
CA ILE A 220 -1.65 9.44 0.13
C ILE A 220 -0.99 10.83 0.23
N LEU A 221 -0.89 11.39 1.44
CA LEU A 221 -0.20 12.67 1.65
C LEU A 221 1.31 12.56 1.45
N VAL A 222 1.91 11.45 1.86
CA VAL A 222 3.32 11.15 1.60
C VAL A 222 3.55 11.05 0.09
N ALA A 223 2.70 10.31 -0.62
CA ALA A 223 2.76 10.19 -2.07
C ALA A 223 2.59 11.55 -2.78
N LEU A 224 1.62 12.36 -2.36
CA LEU A 224 1.37 13.67 -2.93
C LEU A 224 2.56 14.63 -2.74
N ILE A 225 3.10 14.70 -1.52
CA ILE A 225 4.24 15.58 -1.20
C ILE A 225 5.48 15.18 -2.02
N ASP A 226 5.79 13.88 -2.10
CA ASP A 226 6.93 13.40 -2.88
C ASP A 226 6.69 13.53 -4.39
N ALA A 227 5.46 13.36 -4.88
CA ALA A 227 5.11 13.62 -6.29
C ALA A 227 5.30 15.12 -6.64
N LEU A 228 4.81 16.03 -5.80
CA LEU A 228 5.01 17.47 -5.96
C LEU A 228 6.49 17.87 -5.95
N ALA A 229 7.28 17.21 -5.09
CA ALA A 229 8.71 17.48 -5.01
C ALA A 229 9.47 17.00 -6.25
N ASN A 230 9.06 15.89 -6.89
CA ASN A 230 9.82 15.22 -7.93
C ASN A 230 9.31 15.48 -9.36
N ALA A 231 8.00 15.73 -9.54
CA ALA A 231 7.45 16.13 -10.84
C ALA A 231 8.01 17.48 -11.30
N ALA A 232 8.14 17.65 -12.62
CA ALA A 232 8.48 18.94 -13.20
C ALA A 232 7.35 19.97 -12.96
N PRO A 233 7.65 21.29 -12.99
CA PRO A 233 6.64 22.32 -12.73
C PRO A 233 5.36 22.18 -13.56
N ASP A 234 5.48 21.89 -14.85
CA ASP A 234 4.36 21.78 -15.79
C ASP A 234 3.86 20.33 -15.98
N GLN A 235 4.49 19.36 -15.33
CA GLN A 235 4.11 17.96 -15.44
C GLN A 235 2.83 17.70 -14.66
N PRO A 236 1.77 17.16 -15.29
CA PRO A 236 0.56 16.74 -14.58
C PRO A 236 0.88 15.63 -13.56
N ILE A 237 0.18 15.62 -12.44
CA ILE A 237 0.31 14.57 -11.41
C ILE A 237 -0.98 13.75 -11.39
N GLU A 238 -0.83 12.43 -11.49
CA GLU A 238 -1.92 11.47 -11.33
C GLU A 238 -1.67 10.64 -10.07
N LEU A 239 -2.57 10.77 -9.07
CA LEU A 239 -2.51 10.04 -7.82
C LEU A 239 -3.56 8.92 -7.80
N PHE A 240 -3.08 7.70 -7.63
CA PHE A 240 -3.89 6.51 -7.50
C PHE A 240 -3.84 6.03 -6.05
N SER A 241 -4.98 5.90 -5.39
CA SER A 241 -5.07 5.39 -4.01
C SER A 241 -5.88 4.11 -3.97
N LEU A 242 -5.32 3.08 -3.33
CA LEU A 242 -5.95 1.77 -3.20
C LEU A 242 -5.95 1.34 -1.74
N GLY A 243 -7.14 1.08 -1.21
CA GLY A 243 -7.36 0.62 0.15
C GLY A 243 -7.30 -0.91 0.29
N THR A 244 -7.49 -1.35 1.54
CA THR A 244 -7.48 -2.77 1.91
C THR A 244 -8.90 -3.25 2.23
N CYS A 245 -9.80 -3.24 1.25
CA CYS A 245 -11.23 -3.54 1.40
C CYS A 245 -11.99 -2.40 2.14
N PRO A 246 -12.65 -1.51 1.42
CA PRO A 246 -13.38 -0.38 2.01
C PRO A 246 -14.38 -0.85 3.04
N ARG A 247 -14.32 -0.30 4.26
CA ARG A 247 -15.23 -0.69 5.33
C ARG A 247 -16.63 -0.11 5.08
N PRO A 248 -17.67 -0.77 5.57
CA PRO A 248 -18.98 -0.14 5.70
C PRO A 248 -18.90 1.10 6.58
N GLU A 249 -19.91 1.96 6.47
CA GLU A 249 -20.05 3.14 7.32
C GLU A 249 -19.98 2.78 8.83
N GLY A 250 -19.66 3.78 9.66
CA GLY A 250 -19.41 3.62 11.08
C GLY A 250 -20.59 3.07 11.89
N GLU A 251 -20.41 2.94 13.19
CA GLU A 251 -21.42 2.45 14.13
C GLU A 251 -22.50 3.50 14.37
N HIS A 252 -23.75 3.07 14.44
CA HIS A 252 -24.83 3.90 15.00
C HIS A 252 -24.75 3.81 16.52
N ILE A 253 -24.43 4.93 17.16
CA ILE A 253 -24.36 5.06 18.63
C ILE A 253 -25.55 5.89 19.08
N SER A 254 -26.40 5.33 19.96
CA SER A 254 -27.50 6.06 20.57
C SER A 254 -27.01 7.02 21.66
N GLU A 255 -27.84 8.00 22.02
CA GLU A 255 -27.50 8.96 23.09
C GLU A 255 -27.20 8.28 24.44
N ASP A 256 -27.84 7.15 24.72
CA ASP A 256 -27.66 6.37 25.95
C ASP A 256 -26.30 5.64 25.98
N GLU A 257 -25.65 5.45 24.83
CA GLU A 257 -24.38 4.74 24.69
C GLU A 257 -23.17 5.67 24.68
N VAL A 258 -23.33 6.99 24.84
CA VAL A 258 -22.21 7.95 24.80
C VAL A 258 -21.30 7.86 26.03
N HIS A 259 -21.81 7.37 27.16
CA HIS A 259 -21.04 7.24 28.42
C HIS A 259 -20.33 5.90 28.50
N ARG A 260 -19.31 5.72 27.64
CA ARG A 260 -18.54 4.48 27.54
C ARG A 260 -17.45 4.40 28.59
N SER A 261 -17.42 3.29 29.34
CA SER A 261 -16.35 2.91 30.26
C SER A 261 -15.17 2.26 29.53
N MET A 262 -14.06 2.00 30.19
CA MET A 262 -12.94 1.22 29.62
C MET A 262 -13.36 -0.17 29.13
N LEU A 263 -14.36 -0.79 29.75
CA LEU A 263 -14.89 -2.09 29.33
C LEU A 263 -15.67 -1.99 28.02
N ASP A 264 -16.36 -0.90 27.80
CA ASP A 264 -17.12 -0.63 26.58
C ASP A 264 -16.18 -0.31 25.38
N TRP A 265 -14.99 0.20 25.68
CA TRP A 265 -13.89 0.36 24.73
C TRP A 265 -12.98 -0.89 24.60
N SER A 266 -13.47 -2.06 25.03
CA SER A 266 -12.70 -3.31 24.99
C SER A 266 -11.31 -3.18 25.62
N LEU A 267 -11.21 -2.48 26.77
CA LEU A 267 -9.95 -2.12 27.45
C LEU A 267 -8.96 -1.33 26.57
N GLY A 268 -9.48 -0.50 25.67
CA GLY A 268 -8.70 0.32 24.75
C GLY A 268 -8.40 -0.33 23.40
N ALA A 269 -8.76 -1.60 23.20
CA ALA A 269 -8.48 -2.31 21.95
C ALA A 269 -9.20 -1.71 20.72
N ASP A 270 -10.37 -1.09 20.92
CA ASP A 270 -11.15 -0.50 19.83
C ASP A 270 -10.63 0.90 19.41
N VAL A 271 -9.84 1.56 20.26
CA VAL A 271 -9.30 2.91 20.00
C VAL A 271 -8.32 2.89 18.83
N GLY A 272 -7.47 1.87 18.74
CA GLY A 272 -6.49 1.73 17.65
C GLY A 272 -7.14 1.64 16.26
N PRO A 273 -8.05 0.69 16.01
CA PRO A 273 -8.79 0.59 14.76
C PRO A 273 -9.60 1.85 14.40
N LEU A 274 -10.24 2.49 15.40
CA LEU A 274 -10.95 3.74 15.20
C LEU A 274 -10.01 4.88 14.77
N SER A 275 -8.85 5.02 15.44
CA SER A 275 -7.84 6.01 15.09
C SER A 275 -7.32 5.82 13.67
N ILE A 276 -7.05 4.57 13.27
CA ILE A 276 -6.61 4.24 11.92
C ILE A 276 -7.69 4.63 10.89
N SER A 277 -8.94 4.27 11.13
CA SER A 277 -10.04 4.60 10.21
C SER A 277 -10.28 6.11 10.10
N ALA A 278 -10.23 6.83 11.22
CA ALA A 278 -10.36 8.29 11.22
C ALA A 278 -9.20 8.96 10.46
N GLN A 279 -7.99 8.46 10.62
CA GLN A 279 -6.79 8.94 9.92
C GLN A 279 -6.85 8.66 8.42
N GLU A 280 -7.28 7.47 7.99
CA GLU A 280 -7.47 7.13 6.57
C GLU A 280 -8.38 8.14 5.89
N PHE A 281 -9.53 8.43 6.51
CA PHE A 281 -10.48 9.42 6.02
C PHE A 281 -9.89 10.83 6.00
N ALA A 282 -9.22 11.23 7.09
CA ALA A 282 -8.63 12.56 7.22
C ALA A 282 -7.56 12.80 6.15
N PHE A 283 -6.66 11.84 5.93
CA PHE A 283 -5.58 11.95 4.94
C PHE A 283 -6.12 11.97 3.52
N ASP A 284 -7.11 11.14 3.22
CA ASP A 284 -7.77 11.15 1.92
C ASP A 284 -8.44 12.50 1.63
N ASN A 285 -9.17 13.04 2.62
CA ASN A 285 -9.81 14.34 2.51
C ASN A 285 -8.82 15.50 2.39
N MET A 286 -7.73 15.49 3.20
CA MET A 286 -6.67 16.49 3.11
C MET A 286 -5.98 16.45 1.74
N ALA A 287 -5.68 15.26 1.21
CA ALA A 287 -5.09 15.12 -0.12
C ALA A 287 -6.02 15.69 -1.21
N ARG A 288 -7.34 15.46 -1.08
CA ARG A 288 -8.35 16.01 -1.99
C ARG A 288 -8.38 17.54 -1.95
N LEU A 289 -8.42 18.11 -0.75
CA LEU A 289 -8.45 19.56 -0.57
C LEU A 289 -7.15 20.23 -1.06
N LEU A 290 -6.01 19.62 -0.73
CA LEU A 290 -4.70 20.13 -1.15
C LEU A 290 -4.53 20.05 -2.68
N ALA A 291 -4.92 18.93 -3.29
CA ALA A 291 -4.90 18.81 -4.74
C ALA A 291 -5.78 19.86 -5.43
N GLY A 292 -6.98 20.15 -4.89
CA GLY A 292 -7.85 21.21 -5.38
C GLY A 292 -7.19 22.58 -5.28
N ALA A 293 -6.71 22.95 -4.09
CA ALA A 293 -6.06 24.25 -3.88
C ALA A 293 -4.82 24.44 -4.77
N LEU A 294 -4.01 23.40 -4.98
CA LEU A 294 -2.86 23.45 -5.87
C LEU A 294 -3.26 23.54 -7.34
N SER A 295 -4.39 22.93 -7.72
CA SER A 295 -4.94 23.06 -9.07
C SER A 295 -5.40 24.49 -9.34
N ASP A 296 -6.00 25.15 -8.37
CA ASP A 296 -6.36 26.58 -8.46
C ASP A 296 -5.12 27.48 -8.60
N CYS A 297 -3.95 27.02 -8.14
CA CYS A 297 -2.64 27.68 -8.31
C CYS A 297 -1.91 27.25 -9.60
N GLY A 298 -2.58 26.57 -10.53
CA GLY A 298 -2.03 26.19 -11.83
C GLY A 298 -1.31 24.84 -11.89
N ARG A 299 -1.32 24.04 -10.81
CA ARG A 299 -0.79 22.66 -10.86
C ARG A 299 -1.88 21.69 -11.33
N SER A 300 -1.60 20.92 -12.36
CA SER A 300 -2.53 19.89 -12.82
C SER A 300 -2.41 18.63 -11.95
N ILE A 301 -3.34 18.44 -11.02
CA ILE A 301 -3.35 17.27 -10.11
C ILE A 301 -4.69 16.56 -10.23
N ARG A 302 -4.66 15.28 -10.57
CA ARG A 302 -5.82 14.40 -10.58
C ARG A 302 -5.63 13.32 -9.52
N ARG A 303 -6.65 13.07 -8.71
CA ARG A 303 -6.61 12.04 -7.66
C ARG A 303 -7.83 11.14 -7.79
N ILE A 304 -7.59 9.85 -7.70
CA ILE A 304 -8.64 8.84 -7.60
C ILE A 304 -8.36 7.88 -6.44
N ARG A 305 -9.42 7.43 -5.78
CA ARG A 305 -9.41 6.31 -4.84
C ARG A 305 -10.30 5.22 -5.40
N PHE A 306 -9.78 4.02 -5.53
CA PHE A 306 -10.51 2.90 -6.14
C PHE A 306 -10.15 1.57 -5.45
N PRO A 307 -11.12 0.67 -5.23
CA PRO A 307 -12.54 1.00 -5.28
C PRO A 307 -12.94 1.94 -4.14
N ASN A 308 -13.96 2.77 -4.34
CA ASN A 308 -14.40 3.76 -3.36
C ASN A 308 -15.74 3.40 -2.69
N LYS A 309 -16.41 2.34 -3.14
CA LYS A 309 -17.68 1.91 -2.58
C LYS A 309 -17.47 1.03 -1.35
N PRO A 310 -18.23 1.26 -0.25
CA PRO A 310 -18.14 0.40 0.92
C PRO A 310 -18.62 -1.01 0.58
N VAL A 311 -18.00 -2.00 1.22
CA VAL A 311 -18.39 -3.39 1.05
C VAL A 311 -19.69 -3.71 1.80
N PRO A 312 -20.40 -4.78 1.41
CA PRO A 312 -21.62 -5.20 2.12
C PRO A 312 -21.37 -5.45 3.62
N ALA A 313 -22.35 -5.14 4.46
CA ALA A 313 -22.27 -5.35 5.91
C ALA A 313 -21.96 -6.82 6.28
N SER A 314 -22.33 -7.79 5.44
CA SER A 314 -21.98 -9.20 5.59
C SER A 314 -20.47 -9.49 5.56
N MET A 315 -19.66 -8.55 5.08
CA MET A 315 -18.20 -8.66 5.10
C MET A 315 -17.58 -8.33 6.48
N MET A 316 -18.28 -7.60 7.35
CA MET A 316 -17.76 -7.16 8.67
C MET A 316 -17.04 -8.26 9.47
N PRO A 317 -17.58 -9.51 9.58
CA PRO A 317 -16.94 -10.56 10.35
C PRO A 317 -15.57 -11.02 9.81
N PHE A 318 -15.19 -10.59 8.60
CA PHE A 318 -13.98 -11.01 7.88
C PHE A 318 -12.94 -9.88 7.74
N LEU A 319 -13.21 -8.69 8.29
CA LEU A 319 -12.35 -7.50 8.14
C LEU A 319 -11.34 -7.30 9.27
N ALA A 320 -11.20 -8.26 10.21
CA ALA A 320 -10.18 -8.16 11.25
C ALA A 320 -8.77 -8.23 10.65
N LEU A 321 -7.84 -7.41 11.19
CA LEU A 321 -6.48 -7.27 10.66
C LEU A 321 -5.64 -8.54 10.78
N ASP A 322 -5.99 -9.43 11.70
CA ASP A 322 -5.32 -10.69 12.02
C ASP A 322 -6.17 -11.93 11.70
N ASP A 323 -7.19 -11.79 10.84
CA ASP A 323 -8.04 -12.92 10.48
C ASP A 323 -7.40 -13.77 9.38
N THR A 324 -6.80 -14.88 9.81
CA THR A 324 -6.12 -15.83 8.92
C THR A 324 -6.96 -17.05 8.55
N ARG A 325 -8.25 -17.06 8.89
CA ARG A 325 -9.14 -18.17 8.51
C ARG A 325 -9.24 -18.28 7.00
N PRO A 326 -9.19 -19.50 6.44
CA PRO A 326 -9.35 -19.70 4.99
C PRO A 326 -10.61 -19.01 4.45
N GLU A 327 -11.73 -19.13 5.17
CA GLU A 327 -12.99 -18.47 4.78
C GLU A 327 -12.84 -16.93 4.67
N ALA A 328 -12.15 -16.28 5.63
CA ALA A 328 -11.94 -14.84 5.61
C ALA A 328 -11.10 -14.43 4.38
N MET A 329 -10.02 -15.16 4.11
CA MET A 329 -9.18 -14.91 2.94
C MET A 329 -9.96 -15.12 1.65
N ASP A 330 -10.77 -16.18 1.54
CA ASP A 330 -11.60 -16.43 0.36
C ASP A 330 -12.66 -15.36 0.15
N ARG A 331 -13.28 -14.86 1.22
CA ARG A 331 -14.24 -13.74 1.15
C ARG A 331 -13.55 -12.43 0.68
N LEU A 332 -12.36 -12.13 1.20
CA LEU A 332 -11.59 -10.95 0.78
C LEU A 332 -11.20 -11.05 -0.70
N ILE A 333 -10.76 -12.20 -1.18
CA ILE A 333 -10.41 -12.42 -2.59
C ILE A 333 -11.65 -12.32 -3.47
N ALA A 334 -12.78 -12.92 -3.07
CA ALA A 334 -14.03 -12.85 -3.83
C ALA A 334 -14.52 -11.40 -3.96
N GLN A 335 -14.46 -10.62 -2.86
CA GLN A 335 -14.80 -9.20 -2.88
C GLN A 335 -13.84 -8.41 -3.79
N ALA A 336 -12.54 -8.67 -3.70
CA ALA A 336 -11.52 -8.03 -4.54
C ALA A 336 -11.78 -8.27 -6.03
N ASN A 337 -12.15 -9.50 -6.40
CA ASN A 337 -12.49 -9.85 -7.78
C ASN A 337 -13.75 -9.11 -8.26
N THR A 338 -14.79 -9.04 -7.42
CA THR A 338 -16.02 -8.29 -7.73
C THR A 338 -15.71 -6.80 -7.95
N ASP A 339 -14.93 -6.21 -7.06
CA ASP A 339 -14.58 -4.79 -7.15
C ASP A 339 -13.67 -4.50 -8.35
N ALA A 340 -12.78 -5.42 -8.73
CA ALA A 340 -11.96 -5.32 -9.93
C ALA A 340 -12.81 -5.41 -11.21
N ASP A 341 -13.80 -6.30 -11.25
CA ASP A 341 -14.72 -6.43 -12.37
C ASP A 341 -15.60 -5.16 -12.52
N LEU A 342 -16.08 -4.58 -11.41
CA LEU A 342 -16.79 -3.30 -11.42
C LEU A 342 -15.89 -2.14 -11.86
N THR A 343 -14.64 -2.12 -11.40
CA THR A 343 -13.66 -1.12 -11.84
C THR A 343 -13.37 -1.24 -13.33
N LYS A 344 -13.24 -2.47 -13.85
CA LYS A 344 -13.07 -2.68 -15.29
C LYS A 344 -14.28 -2.18 -16.09
N SER A 345 -15.50 -2.42 -15.60
CA SER A 345 -16.72 -1.87 -16.21
C SER A 345 -16.72 -0.34 -16.24
N ALA A 346 -16.25 0.30 -15.16
CA ALA A 346 -16.08 1.77 -15.13
C ALA A 346 -15.01 2.24 -16.14
N CYS A 347 -13.96 1.46 -16.36
CA CYS A 347 -12.94 1.75 -17.39
C CYS A 347 -13.50 1.63 -18.81
N ASP A 348 -14.53 0.81 -19.03
CA ASP A 348 -15.15 0.65 -20.36
C ASP A 348 -16.19 1.73 -20.67
N ASP A 349 -16.63 2.50 -19.66
CA ASP A 349 -17.51 3.64 -19.84
C ASP A 349 -16.70 4.88 -20.24
N PRO A 350 -16.87 5.41 -21.48
CA PRO A 350 -16.16 6.59 -21.96
C PRO A 350 -16.52 7.88 -21.19
N HIS A 351 -17.65 7.89 -20.48
CA HIS A 351 -18.11 9.05 -19.69
C HIS A 351 -17.62 9.01 -18.25
N ASN A 352 -17.01 7.92 -17.80
CA ASN A 352 -16.47 7.79 -16.46
C ASN A 352 -15.01 8.29 -16.41
N ALA A 353 -14.82 9.53 -15.97
CA ALA A 353 -13.50 10.18 -15.97
C ALA A 353 -12.45 9.42 -15.13
N GLU A 354 -12.84 8.87 -13.98
CA GLU A 354 -11.95 8.05 -13.13
C GLU A 354 -11.61 6.73 -13.80
N GLY A 355 -12.60 6.06 -14.38
CA GLY A 355 -12.40 4.83 -15.15
C GLY A 355 -11.46 5.05 -16.34
N GLN A 356 -11.61 6.15 -17.07
CA GLN A 356 -10.72 6.50 -18.18
C GLN A 356 -9.29 6.82 -17.72
N MET A 357 -9.08 7.35 -16.51
CA MET A 357 -7.76 7.55 -15.95
C MET A 357 -7.09 6.20 -15.62
N ILE A 358 -7.83 5.26 -15.00
CA ILE A 358 -7.36 3.88 -14.76
C ILE A 358 -7.07 3.17 -16.08
N ARG A 359 -7.96 3.27 -17.05
CA ARG A 359 -7.79 2.67 -18.37
C ARG A 359 -6.49 3.08 -19.04
N ARG A 360 -6.21 4.40 -19.10
CA ARG A 360 -4.97 4.92 -19.69
C ARG A 360 -3.71 4.38 -18.97
N LEU A 361 -3.77 4.26 -17.65
CA LEU A 361 -2.67 3.64 -16.87
C LEU A 361 -2.43 2.20 -17.35
N PHE A 362 -3.47 1.35 -17.32
CA PHE A 362 -3.32 -0.08 -17.61
C PHE A 362 -3.03 -0.37 -19.09
N GLU A 363 -3.54 0.43 -20.01
CA GLU A 363 -3.24 0.31 -21.45
C GLU A 363 -1.79 0.70 -21.76
N GLY A 364 -1.17 1.56 -20.94
CA GLY A 364 0.23 1.95 -21.07
C GLY A 364 1.23 0.96 -20.45
N LEU A 365 0.78 -0.07 -19.73
CA LEU A 365 1.69 -1.00 -19.05
C LEU A 365 2.41 -1.93 -20.02
N GLU A 366 3.68 -2.18 -19.76
CA GLU A 366 4.50 -3.16 -20.44
C GLU A 366 4.25 -4.58 -19.90
N PRO A 367 4.67 -5.62 -20.62
CA PRO A 367 4.70 -6.99 -20.08
C PRO A 367 5.55 -7.06 -18.79
N ALA A 368 5.10 -7.91 -17.85
CA ALA A 368 5.88 -8.17 -16.65
C ALA A 368 7.26 -8.76 -17.00
N PRO A 369 8.29 -8.50 -16.19
CA PRO A 369 9.57 -9.12 -16.37
C PRO A 369 9.45 -10.65 -16.21
N GLU A 370 10.23 -11.41 -16.96
CA GLU A 370 10.24 -12.89 -16.87
C GLU A 370 10.62 -13.37 -15.47
N ILE A 371 11.53 -12.64 -14.82
CA ILE A 371 11.97 -12.89 -13.44
C ILE A 371 12.02 -11.57 -12.66
N PRO A 372 11.66 -11.57 -11.37
CA PRO A 372 11.74 -10.37 -10.54
C PRO A 372 13.20 -9.93 -10.29
N LEU A 373 13.38 -8.67 -9.88
CA LEU A 373 14.71 -8.09 -9.63
C LEU A 373 15.50 -8.89 -8.59
N SER A 374 14.85 -9.43 -7.56
CA SER A 374 15.48 -10.29 -6.55
C SER A 374 16.17 -11.51 -7.15
N SER A 375 15.57 -12.17 -8.14
CA SER A 375 16.15 -13.32 -8.82
C SER A 375 17.32 -12.92 -9.73
N LEU A 376 17.24 -11.76 -10.39
CA LEU A 376 18.33 -11.20 -11.20
C LEU A 376 19.56 -10.88 -10.36
N LEU A 377 19.38 -10.35 -9.15
CA LEU A 377 20.48 -10.02 -8.24
C LEU A 377 21.12 -11.26 -7.61
N ALA A 378 20.35 -12.31 -7.36
CA ALA A 378 20.86 -13.57 -6.81
C ALA A 378 21.69 -14.38 -7.83
N SER A 379 21.59 -14.05 -9.13
CA SER A 379 22.28 -14.75 -10.23
C SER A 379 23.63 -14.12 -10.59
N ASN A 380 23.94 -12.95 -10.03
CA ASN A 380 25.21 -12.23 -10.21
C ASN A 380 26.08 -12.33 -8.95
#